data_9a211542e5e6cadc2b4538a40b265803
#
_entry.id   9a211542e5e6cadc2b4538a40b265803
#
_cell.length_a   1.000
_cell.length_b   1.000
_cell.length_c   1.000
_cell.angle_alpha   90.00
_cell.angle_beta   90.00
_cell.angle_gamma   90.00
#
_symmetry.space_group_name_H-M   'P 1'
#
loop_
_entity.id
_entity.type
_entity.pdbx_description
1 polymer ?
#
loop_
_entity_poly.entity_id
_entity_poly.type
_entity_poly.pdbx_seq_one_letter_code
_entity_poly.pdbx_strand_id
1 'polypeptide(L)'
;MFNPETIEKLMAAAKAVGYGEIPPYMHDECFTIGAFDLIILDSSDRGQNFRILEEICHKYEKIRNDPKFLSGYLYLLAQLARSTGTTELPAGMKKIFDEHPNTTTDLQEWYRVKVQ
;
A
#
# COMPACT_ATOMS: atom_id res chain seq x y z
N MET A 1 -8.83 -16.70 4.32
CA MET A 1 -7.95 -16.14 5.36
C MET A 1 -6.60 -15.78 4.75
N PHE A 2 -6.12 -14.56 4.97
CA PHE A 2 -4.85 -14.12 4.41
C PHE A 2 -3.68 -14.58 5.29
N ASN A 3 -2.50 -14.66 4.67
CA ASN A 3 -1.27 -15.05 5.37
C ASN A 3 -0.64 -13.81 6.02
N PRO A 4 -0.44 -13.78 7.35
CA PRO A 4 0.21 -12.65 8.03
C PRO A 4 1.59 -12.32 7.48
N GLU A 5 2.33 -13.30 6.96
CA GLU A 5 3.62 -13.05 6.34
C GLU A 5 3.52 -12.14 5.13
N THR A 6 2.40 -12.16 4.41
CA THR A 6 2.15 -11.28 3.28
C THR A 6 2.15 -9.82 3.73
N ILE A 7 1.51 -9.54 4.87
CA ILE A 7 1.48 -8.19 5.45
C ILE A 7 2.91 -7.73 5.77
N GLU A 8 3.70 -8.59 6.42
CA GLU A 8 5.07 -8.26 6.78
C GLU A 8 5.93 -8.00 5.54
N LYS A 9 5.80 -8.83 4.51
CA LYS A 9 6.54 -8.67 3.26
C LYS A 9 6.17 -7.35 2.55
N LEU A 10 4.89 -7.03 2.52
CA LEU A 10 4.43 -5.79 1.88
C LEU A 10 4.93 -4.57 2.65
N MET A 11 4.89 -4.60 3.98
CA MET A 11 5.40 -3.49 4.79
C MET A 11 6.91 -3.34 4.64
N ALA A 12 7.64 -4.45 4.59
CA ALA A 12 9.09 -4.42 4.37
C ALA A 12 9.43 -3.84 2.99
N ALA A 13 8.67 -4.24 1.96
CA ALA A 13 8.84 -3.71 0.61
C ALA A 13 8.53 -2.21 0.55
N ALA A 14 7.48 -1.78 1.25
CA ALA A 14 7.12 -0.36 1.31
C ALA A 14 8.23 0.47 1.96
N LYS A 15 8.81 -0.03 3.04
CA LYS A 15 9.93 0.63 3.69
C LYS A 15 11.14 0.73 2.75
N ALA A 16 11.46 -0.35 2.05
CA ALA A 16 12.56 -0.37 1.11
C ALA A 16 12.35 0.64 -0.02
N VAL A 17 11.13 0.71 -0.58
CA VAL A 17 10.80 1.69 -1.61
C VAL A 17 10.99 3.11 -1.08
N GLY A 18 10.49 3.39 0.12
CA GLY A 18 10.56 4.72 0.70
C GLY A 18 11.99 5.17 0.98
N TYR A 19 12.85 4.24 1.38
CA TYR A 19 14.27 4.55 1.69
C TYR A 19 15.18 4.41 0.48
N GLY A 20 14.64 3.99 -0.68
CA GLY A 20 15.46 3.79 -1.88
C GLY A 20 16.39 2.60 -1.78
N GLU A 21 16.08 1.63 -0.91
CA GLU A 21 16.86 0.42 -0.73
C GLU A 21 16.36 -0.67 -1.66
N ILE A 22 17.26 -1.31 -2.41
CA ILE A 22 16.89 -2.34 -3.36
C ILE A 22 17.29 -3.70 -2.78
N PRO A 23 16.33 -4.62 -2.57
CA PRO A 23 16.68 -5.96 -2.09
C PRO A 23 17.64 -6.66 -3.06
N PRO A 24 18.59 -7.48 -2.55
CA PRO A 24 19.60 -8.12 -3.40
C PRO A 24 19.03 -8.99 -4.53
N TYR A 25 17.78 -9.47 -4.39
CA TYR A 25 17.15 -10.34 -5.36
C TYR A 25 16.36 -9.57 -6.43
N MET A 26 16.39 -8.23 -6.42
CA MET A 26 15.64 -7.41 -7.37
C MET A 26 16.55 -6.52 -8.20
N HIS A 27 16.13 -6.28 -9.44
CA HIS A 27 16.81 -5.33 -10.32
C HIS A 27 16.24 -3.93 -10.11
N ASP A 28 17.09 -2.90 -10.26
CA ASP A 28 16.72 -1.51 -10.07
C ASP A 28 15.44 -1.12 -10.82
N GLU A 29 15.38 -1.51 -12.09
CA GLU A 29 14.29 -1.15 -12.98
C GLU A 29 12.98 -1.84 -12.64
N CYS A 30 13.03 -2.95 -11.89
CA CYS A 30 11.85 -3.70 -11.49
C CYS A 30 11.42 -3.40 -10.06
N PHE A 31 12.22 -2.65 -9.32
CA PHE A 31 12.03 -2.50 -7.88
C PHE A 31 10.67 -1.92 -7.51
N THR A 32 10.33 -0.78 -8.12
CA THR A 32 9.07 -0.10 -7.78
C THR A 32 7.84 -0.82 -8.31
N ILE A 33 7.98 -1.54 -9.42
CA ILE A 33 6.86 -2.25 -10.04
C ILE A 33 6.75 -3.66 -9.50
N GLY A 34 7.88 -4.37 -9.43
CA GLY A 34 7.90 -5.78 -9.08
C GLY A 34 7.79 -6.07 -7.59
N ALA A 35 8.22 -5.13 -6.73
CA ALA A 35 8.28 -5.38 -5.29
C ALA A 35 6.91 -5.72 -4.69
N PHE A 36 5.87 -5.04 -5.14
CA PHE A 36 4.51 -5.28 -4.66
C PHE A 36 3.78 -6.30 -5.53
N ASP A 37 3.98 -6.25 -6.85
CA ASP A 37 3.25 -7.10 -7.79
C ASP A 37 3.51 -8.59 -7.54
N LEU A 38 4.75 -8.98 -7.29
CA LEU A 38 5.07 -10.39 -7.01
C LEU A 38 4.38 -10.90 -5.76
N ILE A 39 4.26 -10.05 -4.74
CA ILE A 39 3.62 -10.43 -3.48
C ILE A 39 2.10 -10.45 -3.65
N ILE A 40 1.56 -9.47 -4.36
CA ILE A 40 0.12 -9.35 -4.58
C ILE A 40 -0.40 -10.46 -5.51
N LEU A 41 0.38 -10.83 -6.53
CA LEU A 41 -0.01 -11.87 -7.49
C LEU A 41 -0.12 -13.25 -6.84
N ASP A 42 0.64 -13.51 -5.77
CA ASP A 42 0.50 -14.75 -5.01
C ASP A 42 -0.88 -14.86 -4.36
N SER A 43 -1.59 -13.75 -4.24
CA SER A 43 -2.95 -13.69 -3.72
C SER A 43 -3.88 -13.24 -4.82
N SER A 44 -4.39 -14.15 -5.63
CA SER A 44 -5.30 -13.82 -6.74
C SER A 44 -6.73 -13.53 -6.28
N ASP A 45 -7.02 -13.65 -4.99
CA ASP A 45 -8.35 -13.44 -4.42
C ASP A 45 -8.55 -11.96 -4.07
N ARG A 46 -9.47 -11.29 -4.77
CA ARG A 46 -9.76 -9.86 -4.57
C ARG A 46 -10.28 -9.56 -3.17
N GLY A 47 -11.13 -10.44 -2.63
CA GLY A 47 -11.65 -10.28 -1.27
C GLY A 47 -10.56 -10.36 -0.23
N GLN A 48 -9.61 -11.27 -0.43
CA GLN A 48 -8.46 -11.38 0.45
C GLN A 48 -7.56 -10.15 0.33
N ASN A 49 -7.36 -9.63 -0.88
CA ASN A 49 -6.58 -8.41 -1.09
C ASN A 49 -7.22 -7.21 -0.38
N PHE A 50 -8.55 -7.14 -0.34
CA PHE A 50 -9.25 -6.08 0.40
C PHE A 50 -8.94 -6.18 1.90
N ARG A 51 -8.96 -7.38 2.46
CA ARG A 51 -8.63 -7.59 3.87
C ARG A 51 -7.18 -7.25 4.17
N ILE A 52 -6.27 -7.59 3.27
CA ILE A 52 -4.87 -7.22 3.38
C ILE A 52 -4.75 -5.69 3.41
N LEU A 53 -5.47 -5.02 2.51
CA LEU A 53 -5.47 -3.56 2.45
C LEU A 53 -5.97 -2.94 3.76
N GLU A 54 -7.05 -3.48 4.35
CA GLU A 54 -7.54 -3.00 5.64
C GLU A 54 -6.48 -3.14 6.74
N GLU A 55 -5.80 -4.29 6.79
CA GLU A 55 -4.74 -4.51 7.78
C GLU A 55 -3.56 -3.55 7.56
N ILE A 56 -3.20 -3.31 6.31
CA ILE A 56 -2.14 -2.35 5.98
C ILE A 56 -2.56 -0.94 6.42
N CYS A 57 -3.82 -0.55 6.22
CA CYS A 57 -4.32 0.74 6.68
C CYS A 57 -4.20 0.90 8.20
N HIS A 58 -4.39 -0.18 8.96
CA HIS A 58 -4.24 -0.16 10.42
C HIS A 58 -2.79 0.04 10.87
N LYS A 59 -1.81 -0.20 10.00
CA LYS A 59 -0.40 0.02 10.30
C LYS A 59 0.01 1.50 10.18
N TYR A 60 -0.86 2.35 9.66
CA TYR A 60 -0.57 3.75 9.40
C TYR A 60 -0.02 4.48 10.64
N GLU A 61 -0.63 4.26 11.80
CA GLU A 61 -0.22 4.93 13.03
C GLU A 61 1.23 4.65 13.41
N LYS A 62 1.75 3.47 13.02
CA LYS A 62 3.12 3.08 13.35
C LYS A 62 4.16 3.72 12.44
N ILE A 63 3.76 4.16 11.24
CA ILE A 63 4.72 4.64 10.24
C ILE A 63 4.51 6.12 9.87
N ARG A 64 3.45 6.74 10.35
CA ARG A 64 3.07 8.09 9.92
C ARG A 64 4.12 9.15 10.22
N ASN A 65 4.95 8.93 11.22
CA ASN A 65 5.99 9.87 11.63
C ASN A 65 7.33 9.66 10.92
N ASP A 66 7.41 8.66 10.02
CA ASP A 66 8.59 8.39 9.21
C ASP A 66 8.29 8.77 7.76
N PRO A 67 8.72 9.97 7.30
CA PRO A 67 8.36 10.46 5.96
C PRO A 67 8.80 9.54 4.82
N LYS A 68 9.96 8.91 4.96
CA LYS A 68 10.47 8.00 3.92
C LYS A 68 9.64 6.73 3.85
N PHE A 69 9.37 6.12 4.98
CA PHE A 69 8.52 4.93 5.03
C PHE A 69 7.12 5.27 4.51
N LEU A 70 6.58 6.42 4.93
CA LEU A 70 5.25 6.86 4.51
C LEU A 70 5.16 6.96 2.99
N SER A 71 6.19 7.49 2.33
CA SER A 71 6.21 7.60 0.87
C SER A 71 6.02 6.24 0.20
N GLY A 72 6.78 5.23 0.61
CA GLY A 72 6.65 3.87 0.09
C GLY A 72 5.31 3.24 0.47
N TYR A 73 4.85 3.52 1.69
CA TYR A 73 3.57 3.03 2.19
C TYR A 73 2.39 3.54 1.35
N LEU A 74 2.38 4.82 1.01
CA LEU A 74 1.32 5.39 0.16
C LEU A 74 1.33 4.77 -1.24
N TYR A 75 2.52 4.48 -1.77
CA TYR A 75 2.65 3.79 -3.05
C TYR A 75 2.07 2.37 -2.96
N LEU A 76 2.36 1.67 -1.86
CA LEU A 76 1.80 0.34 -1.62
C LEU A 76 0.28 0.37 -1.57
N LEU A 77 -0.30 1.36 -0.87
CA LEU A 77 -1.76 1.50 -0.79
C LEU A 77 -2.38 1.64 -2.17
N ALA A 78 -1.76 2.42 -3.06
CA ALA A 78 -2.26 2.61 -4.42
C ALA A 78 -2.27 1.30 -5.21
N GLN A 79 -1.20 0.50 -5.09
CA GLN A 79 -1.12 -0.78 -5.78
C GLN A 79 -2.14 -1.79 -5.23
N LEU A 80 -2.26 -1.86 -3.90
CA LEU A 80 -3.24 -2.75 -3.27
C LEU A 80 -4.68 -2.37 -3.62
N ALA A 81 -4.98 -1.07 -3.63
CA ALA A 81 -6.32 -0.60 -3.95
C ALA A 81 -6.76 -1.11 -5.33
N ARG A 82 -5.88 -1.02 -6.32
CA ARG A 82 -6.17 -1.52 -7.66
C ARG A 82 -6.36 -3.03 -7.69
N SER A 83 -5.63 -3.75 -6.86
CA SER A 83 -5.72 -5.22 -6.83
C SER A 83 -7.03 -5.73 -6.25
N THR A 84 -7.75 -4.92 -5.48
CA THR A 84 -9.03 -5.32 -4.90
C THR A 84 -10.17 -5.31 -5.91
N GLY A 85 -10.05 -4.51 -6.96
CA GLY A 85 -11.09 -4.38 -7.99
C GLY A 85 -12.38 -3.74 -7.50
N THR A 86 -12.36 -3.09 -6.34
CA THR A 86 -13.52 -2.41 -5.77
C THR A 86 -13.19 -0.99 -5.36
N THR A 87 -14.20 -0.12 -5.37
CA THR A 87 -14.06 1.26 -4.89
C THR A 87 -14.60 1.42 -3.47
N GLU A 88 -14.87 0.30 -2.77
CA GLU A 88 -15.26 0.34 -1.37
C GLU A 88 -14.09 0.83 -0.52
N LEU A 89 -14.33 1.88 0.26
CA LEU A 89 -13.29 2.52 1.05
C LEU A 89 -12.95 1.68 2.28
N PRO A 90 -11.70 1.21 2.43
CA PRO A 90 -11.32 0.45 3.62
C PRO A 90 -11.35 1.30 4.88
N ALA A 91 -11.57 0.65 6.02
CA ALA A 91 -11.50 1.32 7.31
C ALA A 91 -10.11 1.93 7.51
N GLY A 92 -10.07 3.18 7.97
CA GLY A 92 -8.82 3.89 8.22
C GLY A 92 -8.24 4.64 7.03
N MET A 93 -8.70 4.36 5.82
CA MET A 93 -8.16 5.03 4.62
C MET A 93 -8.49 6.52 4.59
N LYS A 94 -9.69 6.90 5.05
CA LYS A 94 -10.09 8.30 5.02
C LYS A 94 -9.19 9.17 5.90
N LYS A 95 -8.77 8.67 7.05
CA LYS A 95 -7.84 9.38 7.92
C LYS A 95 -6.53 9.67 7.20
N ILE A 96 -6.04 8.72 6.41
CA ILE A 96 -4.82 8.89 5.63
C ILE A 96 -5.02 10.01 4.60
N PHE A 97 -6.16 10.05 3.93
CA PHE A 97 -6.48 11.12 2.98
C PHE A 97 -6.53 12.48 3.67
N ASP A 98 -7.19 12.55 4.85
CA ASP A 98 -7.35 13.79 5.59
C ASP A 98 -6.00 14.37 6.04
N GLU A 99 -5.05 13.50 6.39
CA GLU A 99 -3.72 13.94 6.83
C GLU A 99 -2.76 14.17 5.68
N HIS A 100 -3.01 13.57 4.50
CA HIS A 100 -2.13 13.67 3.33
C HIS A 100 -2.93 13.93 2.06
N PRO A 101 -3.66 15.05 1.98
CA PRO A 101 -4.55 15.30 0.85
C PRO A 101 -3.82 15.49 -0.48
N ASN A 102 -2.58 15.98 -0.46
CA ASN A 102 -1.85 16.29 -1.69
C ASN A 102 -1.06 15.11 -2.24
N THR A 103 -0.77 14.12 -1.41
CA THR A 103 0.04 12.96 -1.82
C THR A 103 -0.80 11.69 -2.02
N THR A 104 -2.11 11.78 -1.82
CA THR A 104 -3.03 10.66 -2.00
C THR A 104 -4.06 10.89 -3.09
N THR A 105 -3.77 11.81 -4.04
CA THR A 105 -4.72 12.18 -5.09
C THR A 105 -5.16 10.99 -5.94
N ASP A 106 -4.24 10.09 -6.28
CA ASP A 106 -4.56 8.90 -7.06
C ASP A 106 -5.55 7.99 -6.33
N LEU A 107 -5.34 7.80 -5.01
CA LEU A 107 -6.23 7.00 -4.18
C LEU A 107 -7.59 7.67 -4.05
N GLN A 108 -7.61 8.98 -3.86
CA GLN A 108 -8.85 9.75 -3.76
C GLN A 108 -9.68 9.58 -5.04
N GLU A 109 -9.04 9.62 -6.21
CA GLU A 109 -9.70 9.41 -7.49
C GLU A 109 -10.25 7.99 -7.61
N TRP A 110 -9.47 6.99 -7.20
CA TRP A 110 -9.90 5.60 -7.25
C TRP A 110 -11.17 5.38 -6.43
N TYR A 111 -11.21 5.92 -5.22
CA TYR A 111 -12.34 5.76 -4.31
C TYR A 111 -13.41 6.82 -4.49
N ARG A 112 -13.22 7.79 -5.40
CA ARG A 112 -14.15 8.87 -5.68
C ARG A 112 -14.45 9.70 -4.42
N VAL A 113 -13.41 9.94 -3.62
CA VAL A 113 -13.46 10.75 -2.41
C VAL A 113 -12.69 12.03 -2.67
N LYS A 114 -13.28 13.17 -2.28
CA LYS A 114 -12.56 14.44 -2.34
C LYS A 114 -12.27 14.91 -0.92
N VAL A 115 -11.02 15.30 -0.70
CA VAL A 115 -10.56 15.86 0.57
C VAL A 115 -10.22 17.31 0.33
N GLN A 116 -10.77 18.20 1.17
CA GLN A 116 -10.53 19.63 1.07
C GLN A 116 -9.32 20.04 1.87
#